data_97e25d73d8afa72d06be6125e2d07680
#
_entry.id   97e25d73d8afa72d06be6125e2d07680
#
_cell.length_a   1.000
_cell.length_b   1.000
_cell.length_c   1.000
_cell.angle_alpha   90.00
_cell.angle_beta   90.00
_cell.angle_gamma   90.00
#
_symmetry.space_group_name_H-M   'P 1'
#
loop_
_entity.id
_entity.type
_entity.pdbx_description
1 polymer ?
#
loop_
_entity_poly.entity_id
_entity_poly.type
_entity_poly.pdbx_seq_one_letter_code
_entity_poly.pdbx_strand_id
1 'polypeptide(L)'
;MVQDNGGAIAQKGFNYQNHVISLTAIRNYTKNNFEIFVESDDDFEVLYDDNYHAYIQVKGKKRIGLKSLLQKHEGKCSILEKHLTPGDGHSKYKIVVFHFTESELSKMQENTSEELFEHSLKLSTEQTDYILEQLDESFSTKLTNFSLVKTSFKNDYLEARTYLKGELINQGISVDGRDDLILDELDRLIKQKSEYIIENKDDKKLKRI
;
A
#
# COMPACT_ATOMS: atom_id res chain seq x y z
N MET A 1 9.12 29.87 18.18
CA MET A 1 8.22 28.73 18.50
C MET A 1 8.11 27.88 17.26
N VAL A 2 8.53 26.62 17.30
CA VAL A 2 8.30 25.67 16.20
C VAL A 2 6.84 25.27 16.30
N GLN A 3 6.06 25.52 15.24
CA GLN A 3 4.63 25.16 15.18
C GLN A 3 4.52 23.63 15.10
N ASP A 4 3.81 23.01 16.04
CA ASP A 4 3.55 21.57 16.00
C ASP A 4 2.49 21.27 14.93
N ASN A 5 2.92 20.59 13.86
CA ASN A 5 2.09 20.17 12.75
C ASN A 5 1.84 18.64 12.74
N GLY A 6 2.13 17.94 13.84
CA GLY A 6 2.06 16.47 13.93
C GLY A 6 0.70 15.92 13.51
N GLY A 7 -0.39 16.53 14.01
CA GLY A 7 -1.74 16.11 13.64
C GLY A 7 -2.06 16.27 12.15
N ALA A 8 -1.66 17.39 11.54
CA ALA A 8 -1.89 17.62 10.11
C ALA A 8 -1.07 16.66 9.24
N ILE A 9 0.15 16.33 9.66
CA ILE A 9 1.01 15.36 8.96
C ILE A 9 0.42 13.95 9.04
N ALA A 10 -0.06 13.54 10.21
CA ALA A 10 -0.72 12.25 10.40
C ALA A 10 -1.98 12.14 9.53
N GLN A 11 -2.84 13.18 9.57
CA GLN A 11 -4.06 13.20 8.76
C GLN A 11 -3.77 13.09 7.25
N LYS A 12 -2.73 13.78 6.76
CA LYS A 12 -2.30 13.62 5.36
C LYS A 12 -1.88 12.19 5.04
N GLY A 13 -1.17 11.54 5.96
CA GLY A 13 -0.76 10.14 5.82
C GLY A 13 -1.97 9.21 5.65
N PHE A 14 -2.95 9.33 6.54
CA PHE A 14 -4.19 8.55 6.47
C PHE A 14 -5.00 8.83 5.20
N ASN A 15 -5.13 10.09 4.80
CA ASN A 15 -5.83 10.43 3.55
C ASN A 15 -5.16 9.78 2.33
N TYR A 16 -3.83 9.82 2.26
CA TYR A 16 -3.10 9.16 1.16
C TYR A 16 -3.31 7.64 1.16
N GLN A 17 -3.25 7.00 2.33
CA GLN A 17 -3.55 5.58 2.49
C GLN A 17 -4.97 5.24 2.00
N ASN A 18 -5.98 6.02 2.43
CA ASN A 18 -7.37 5.81 2.00
C ASN A 18 -7.52 5.93 0.48
N HIS A 19 -6.84 6.89 -0.16
CA HIS A 19 -6.87 7.03 -1.63
C HIS A 19 -6.20 5.86 -2.34
N VAL A 20 -5.12 5.28 -1.77
CA VAL A 20 -4.49 4.07 -2.32
C VAL A 20 -5.42 2.86 -2.19
N ILE A 21 -6.11 2.70 -1.06
CA ILE A 21 -7.12 1.65 -0.87
C ILE A 21 -8.25 1.82 -1.88
N SER A 22 -8.77 3.04 -2.05
CA SER A 22 -9.82 3.35 -3.02
C SER A 22 -9.37 3.04 -4.46
N LEU A 23 -8.12 3.40 -4.83
CA LEU A 23 -7.55 3.05 -6.12
C LEU A 23 -7.52 1.53 -6.33
N THR A 24 -7.08 0.81 -5.31
CA THR A 24 -7.00 -0.66 -5.36
C THR A 24 -8.41 -1.27 -5.54
N ALA A 25 -9.41 -0.78 -4.82
CA ALA A 25 -10.80 -1.21 -4.97
C ALA A 25 -11.35 -0.93 -6.38
N ILE A 26 -11.18 0.31 -6.88
CA ILE A 26 -11.67 0.73 -8.21
C ILE A 26 -11.05 -0.11 -9.33
N ARG A 27 -9.74 -0.36 -9.29
CA ARG A 27 -9.05 -1.13 -10.34
C ARG A 27 -9.38 -2.61 -10.36
N ASN A 28 -9.82 -3.14 -9.24
CA ASN A 28 -10.00 -4.58 -9.09
C ASN A 28 -11.47 -4.99 -8.84
N TYR A 29 -12.44 -4.09 -8.97
CA TYR A 29 -13.85 -4.34 -8.63
C TYR A 29 -14.51 -5.47 -9.44
N THR A 30 -13.95 -5.82 -10.60
CA THR A 30 -14.43 -6.92 -11.44
C THR A 30 -13.83 -8.27 -11.10
N LYS A 31 -12.82 -8.33 -10.23
CA LYS A 31 -12.20 -9.59 -9.82
C LYS A 31 -13.13 -10.38 -8.90
N ASN A 32 -13.24 -11.67 -9.16
CA ASN A 32 -14.05 -12.55 -8.31
C ASN A 32 -13.41 -12.75 -6.93
N ASN A 33 -14.23 -12.80 -5.89
CA ASN A 33 -13.79 -13.00 -4.50
C ASN A 33 -12.72 -12.00 -4.06
N PHE A 34 -12.78 -10.77 -4.59
CA PHE A 34 -11.84 -9.71 -4.22
C PHE A 34 -12.25 -9.08 -2.89
N GLU A 35 -11.34 -9.10 -1.93
CA GLU A 35 -11.55 -8.59 -0.59
C GLU A 35 -10.37 -7.71 -0.17
N ILE A 36 -10.66 -6.59 0.47
CA ILE A 36 -9.66 -5.72 1.11
C ILE A 36 -9.90 -5.73 2.61
N PHE A 37 -8.84 -5.92 3.41
CA PHE A 37 -8.88 -5.82 4.87
C PHE A 37 -8.02 -4.63 5.28
N VAL A 38 -8.62 -3.61 5.87
CA VAL A 38 -7.94 -2.37 6.26
C VAL A 38 -7.39 -2.45 7.67
N GLU A 39 -6.19 -1.89 7.92
CA GLU A 39 -5.55 -1.85 9.25
C GLU A 39 -5.55 -3.22 9.95
N SER A 40 -5.15 -4.27 9.24
CA SER A 40 -5.06 -5.62 9.78
C SER A 40 -3.62 -5.99 10.18
N ASP A 41 -2.92 -6.79 9.38
CA ASP A 41 -1.52 -7.14 9.63
C ASP A 41 -0.54 -6.12 9.01
N ASP A 42 -1.05 -5.24 8.13
CA ASP A 42 -0.35 -4.10 7.55
C ASP A 42 -1.33 -2.92 7.37
N ASP A 43 -0.98 -1.87 6.61
CA ASP A 43 -1.90 -0.76 6.33
C ASP A 43 -3.18 -1.28 5.65
N PHE A 44 -3.04 -2.24 4.73
CA PHE A 44 -4.16 -3.08 4.27
C PHE A 44 -3.66 -4.35 3.58
N GLU A 45 -4.56 -5.32 3.48
CA GLU A 45 -4.33 -6.59 2.79
C GLU A 45 -5.35 -6.78 1.67
N VAL A 46 -4.95 -7.53 0.66
CA VAL A 46 -5.82 -7.93 -0.45
C VAL A 46 -5.80 -9.44 -0.61
N LEU A 47 -7.00 -10.01 -0.66
CA LEU A 47 -7.20 -11.40 -1.05
C LEU A 47 -8.10 -11.43 -2.29
N TYR A 48 -7.80 -12.30 -3.24
CA TYR A 48 -8.73 -12.67 -4.29
C TYR A 48 -8.38 -14.05 -4.84
N ASP A 49 -9.37 -14.73 -5.36
CA ASP A 49 -9.30 -16.15 -5.66
C ASP A 49 -8.72 -16.94 -4.46
N ASP A 50 -8.46 -18.23 -4.63
CA ASP A 50 -8.02 -19.09 -3.52
C ASP A 50 -6.53 -18.91 -3.17
N ASN A 51 -5.75 -18.20 -3.99
CA ASN A 51 -4.29 -18.24 -3.92
C ASN A 51 -3.59 -16.87 -3.88
N TYR A 52 -4.30 -15.75 -4.06
CA TYR A 52 -3.64 -14.44 -4.02
C TYR A 52 -3.80 -13.76 -2.67
N HIS A 53 -2.69 -13.51 -2.01
CA HIS A 53 -2.64 -12.74 -0.78
C HIS A 53 -1.52 -11.70 -0.87
N ALA A 54 -1.86 -10.44 -0.70
CA ALA A 54 -0.90 -9.34 -0.71
C ALA A 54 -1.02 -8.47 0.55
N TYR A 55 0.11 -8.18 1.16
CA TYR A 55 0.27 -7.18 2.22
C TYR A 55 0.72 -5.88 1.61
N ILE A 56 0.07 -4.77 1.95
CA ILE A 56 0.34 -3.47 1.36
C ILE A 56 0.60 -2.44 2.44
N GLN A 57 1.79 -1.85 2.39
CA GLN A 57 2.21 -0.73 3.24
C GLN A 57 2.22 0.55 2.42
N VAL A 58 1.60 1.61 2.89
CA VAL A 58 1.53 2.91 2.21
C VAL A 58 2.43 3.94 2.90
N LYS A 59 3.25 4.64 2.14
CA LYS A 59 4.15 5.67 2.68
C LYS A 59 3.98 6.99 1.96
N GLY A 60 3.22 7.89 2.57
CA GLY A 60 2.93 9.25 2.06
C GLY A 60 4.04 10.28 2.35
N LYS A 61 5.32 9.89 2.35
CA LYS A 61 6.46 10.79 2.62
C LYS A 61 7.05 11.35 1.34
N LYS A 62 7.48 12.63 1.37
CA LYS A 62 8.12 13.32 0.23
C LYS A 62 9.52 12.80 -0.12
N ARG A 63 10.19 12.14 0.81
CA ARG A 63 11.54 11.58 0.61
C ARG A 63 11.57 10.22 1.27
N ILE A 64 11.63 9.19 0.47
CA ILE A 64 11.74 7.81 0.90
C ILE A 64 12.67 7.06 -0.07
N GLY A 65 13.43 6.13 0.44
CA GLY A 65 14.34 5.28 -0.31
C GLY A 65 14.69 4.04 0.53
N LEU A 66 15.47 3.10 0.00
CA LEU A 66 15.82 1.84 0.67
C LEU A 66 16.42 2.08 2.05
N LYS A 67 17.34 3.04 2.16
CA LYS A 67 17.96 3.38 3.46
C LYS A 67 16.91 3.75 4.51
N SER A 68 15.89 4.51 4.15
CA SER A 68 14.83 4.90 5.10
C SER A 68 13.87 3.75 5.42
N LEU A 69 13.70 2.79 4.51
CA LEU A 69 12.91 1.57 4.76
C LEU A 69 13.63 0.61 5.71
N LEU A 70 14.96 0.60 5.68
CA LEU A 70 15.81 -0.26 6.51
C LEU A 70 16.21 0.37 7.85
N GLN A 71 15.97 1.68 8.02
CA GLN A 71 16.40 2.38 9.23
C GLN A 71 15.64 1.88 10.46
N LYS A 72 16.38 1.38 11.45
CA LYS A 72 15.86 1.01 12.78
C LYS A 72 15.92 2.21 13.72
N HIS A 73 14.92 2.37 14.55
CA HIS A 73 14.85 3.41 15.58
C HIS A 73 14.64 2.78 16.94
N GLU A 74 15.53 3.08 17.91
CA GLU A 74 15.38 2.73 19.33
C GLU A 74 15.04 1.23 19.57
N GLY A 75 15.71 0.33 18.87
CA GLY A 75 15.50 -1.12 19.03
C GLY A 75 14.22 -1.67 18.39
N LYS A 76 13.48 -0.84 17.61
CA LYS A 76 12.31 -1.27 16.85
C LYS A 76 12.72 -1.82 15.48
N CYS A 77 11.92 -2.74 14.95
CA CYS A 77 12.06 -3.21 13.59
C CYS A 77 12.00 -2.04 12.60
N SER A 78 12.75 -2.16 11.51
CA SER A 78 12.64 -1.24 10.37
C SER A 78 11.26 -1.34 9.72
N ILE A 79 10.92 -0.38 8.85
CA ILE A 79 9.68 -0.42 8.08
C ILE A 79 9.60 -1.70 7.25
N LEU A 80 10.69 -2.05 6.59
CA LEU A 80 10.74 -3.24 5.72
C LEU A 80 10.66 -4.54 6.52
N GLU A 81 11.36 -4.66 7.66
CA GLU A 81 11.22 -5.84 8.54
C GLU A 81 9.78 -6.03 9.01
N LYS A 82 9.14 -4.93 9.49
CA LYS A 82 7.75 -4.99 9.94
C LYS A 82 6.83 -5.43 8.82
N HIS A 83 7.00 -4.87 7.62
CA HIS A 83 6.20 -5.19 6.44
C HIS A 83 6.37 -6.65 5.98
N LEU A 84 7.57 -7.21 6.06
CA LEU A 84 7.85 -8.60 5.70
C LEU A 84 7.53 -9.60 6.82
N THR A 85 7.15 -9.15 8.03
CA THR A 85 6.86 -10.06 9.15
C THR A 85 5.62 -10.93 8.92
N PRO A 86 4.44 -10.42 8.51
CA PRO A 86 3.26 -11.24 8.30
C PRO A 86 3.39 -12.13 7.07
N GLY A 87 2.44 -13.06 6.91
CA GLY A 87 2.35 -13.94 5.75
C GLY A 87 3.48 -14.97 5.63
N ASP A 88 3.59 -15.54 4.46
CA ASP A 88 4.52 -16.61 4.13
C ASP A 88 5.32 -16.32 2.84
N GLY A 89 6.09 -17.30 2.35
CA GLY A 89 6.88 -17.17 1.13
C GLY A 89 6.08 -17.08 -0.18
N HIS A 90 4.77 -17.31 -0.16
CA HIS A 90 3.88 -17.20 -1.33
C HIS A 90 3.16 -15.84 -1.37
N SER A 91 3.03 -15.19 -0.22
CA SER A 91 2.41 -13.88 -0.10
C SER A 91 3.17 -12.82 -0.89
N LYS A 92 2.46 -11.81 -1.39
CA LYS A 92 3.04 -10.65 -2.07
C LYS A 92 3.19 -9.50 -1.08
N TYR A 93 4.28 -8.76 -1.21
CA TYR A 93 4.60 -7.63 -0.33
C TYR A 93 4.78 -6.38 -1.17
N LYS A 94 3.96 -5.35 -0.92
CA LYS A 94 3.98 -4.13 -1.72
C LYS A 94 4.13 -2.90 -0.84
N ILE A 95 5.13 -2.07 -1.15
CA ILE A 95 5.20 -0.73 -0.57
C ILE A 95 4.74 0.27 -1.61
N VAL A 96 3.68 1.02 -1.28
CA VAL A 96 3.11 2.05 -2.15
C VAL A 96 3.59 3.42 -1.73
N VAL A 97 4.12 4.18 -2.68
CA VAL A 97 4.68 5.53 -2.49
C VAL A 97 4.26 6.47 -3.61
N PHE A 98 4.26 7.78 -3.38
CA PHE A 98 4.16 8.76 -4.47
C PHE A 98 5.54 9.29 -4.90
N HIS A 99 6.56 9.10 -4.07
CA HIS A 99 7.94 9.49 -4.35
C HIS A 99 8.89 8.43 -3.81
N PHE A 100 9.92 8.12 -4.58
CA PHE A 100 11.03 7.28 -4.16
C PHE A 100 12.32 7.85 -4.77
N THR A 101 13.48 7.53 -4.18
CA THR A 101 14.77 8.05 -4.65
C THR A 101 15.05 7.62 -6.09
N GLU A 102 15.23 8.56 -7.00
CA GLU A 102 15.35 8.29 -8.44
C GLU A 102 16.56 7.41 -8.79
N SER A 103 17.69 7.57 -8.10
CA SER A 103 18.88 6.72 -8.29
C SER A 103 18.65 5.26 -7.86
N GLU A 104 17.68 5.01 -6.99
CA GLU A 104 17.27 3.64 -6.61
C GLU A 104 16.22 3.11 -7.57
N LEU A 105 15.26 3.95 -8.01
CA LEU A 105 14.26 3.58 -9.00
C LEU A 105 14.90 3.14 -10.33
N SER A 106 15.93 3.86 -10.78
CA SER A 106 16.63 3.54 -12.04
C SER A 106 17.34 2.18 -12.05
N LYS A 107 17.55 1.58 -10.88
CA LYS A 107 18.13 0.24 -10.74
C LYS A 107 17.07 -0.85 -10.66
N MET A 108 15.81 -0.50 -10.37
CA MET A 108 14.71 -1.45 -10.26
C MET A 108 14.24 -1.93 -11.64
N GLN A 109 13.61 -3.07 -11.67
CA GLN A 109 13.05 -3.69 -12.88
C GLN A 109 11.53 -3.67 -12.84
N GLU A 110 10.90 -3.53 -13.99
CA GLU A 110 9.45 -3.59 -14.07
C GLU A 110 8.96 -5.00 -13.69
N ASN A 111 7.91 -5.03 -12.86
CA ASN A 111 7.26 -6.25 -12.44
C ASN A 111 6.16 -6.64 -13.45
N THR A 112 6.49 -7.45 -14.43
CA THR A 112 5.54 -7.91 -15.46
C THR A 112 4.45 -8.85 -14.94
N SER A 113 4.55 -9.30 -13.68
CA SER A 113 3.54 -10.13 -13.01
C SER A 113 2.72 -9.33 -11.98
N GLU A 114 2.59 -8.01 -12.17
CA GLU A 114 1.74 -7.18 -11.33
C GLU A 114 0.26 -7.47 -11.60
N GLU A 115 -0.53 -7.58 -10.55
CA GLU A 115 -1.93 -7.97 -10.65
C GLU A 115 -2.91 -7.00 -10.00
N LEU A 116 -2.44 -6.15 -9.08
CA LEU A 116 -3.30 -5.19 -8.36
C LEU A 116 -3.19 -3.77 -8.88
N PHE A 117 -2.00 -3.40 -9.35
CA PHE A 117 -1.67 -2.05 -9.80
C PHE A 117 -1.25 -2.10 -11.27
N GLU A 118 -1.33 -0.96 -11.94
CA GLU A 118 -0.93 -0.86 -13.34
C GLU A 118 0.56 -1.13 -13.52
N HIS A 119 1.37 -0.58 -12.61
CA HIS A 119 2.82 -0.74 -12.63
C HIS A 119 3.37 -0.98 -11.23
N SER A 120 4.32 -1.88 -11.14
CA SER A 120 5.16 -2.03 -9.95
C SER A 120 6.60 -2.38 -10.34
N LEU A 121 7.53 -2.19 -9.43
CA LEU A 121 8.95 -2.38 -9.66
C LEU A 121 9.50 -3.44 -8.70
N LYS A 122 10.29 -4.36 -9.21
CA LYS A 122 11.07 -5.34 -8.42
C LYS A 122 12.45 -4.77 -8.11
N LEU A 123 13.00 -5.19 -6.99
CA LEU A 123 14.39 -4.90 -6.64
C LEU A 123 15.34 -5.53 -7.66
N SER A 124 16.43 -4.84 -7.98
CA SER A 124 17.56 -5.46 -8.67
C SER A 124 18.30 -6.44 -7.75
N THR A 125 19.13 -7.32 -8.32
CA THR A 125 19.98 -8.22 -7.53
C THR A 125 20.84 -7.44 -6.52
N GLU A 126 21.49 -6.36 -6.96
CA GLU A 126 22.32 -5.49 -6.08
C GLU A 126 21.53 -4.94 -4.90
N GLN A 127 20.28 -4.50 -5.14
CA GLN A 127 19.40 -3.97 -4.08
C GLN A 127 18.93 -5.08 -3.14
N THR A 128 18.65 -6.26 -3.66
CA THR A 128 18.27 -7.43 -2.86
C THR A 128 19.41 -7.84 -1.94
N ASP A 129 20.62 -7.96 -2.46
CA ASP A 129 21.82 -8.30 -1.69
C ASP A 129 22.08 -7.27 -0.59
N TYR A 130 22.02 -5.97 -0.93
CA TYR A 130 22.15 -4.88 0.04
C TYR A 130 21.13 -4.95 1.19
N ILE A 131 19.89 -5.35 0.88
CA ILE A 131 18.84 -5.51 1.90
C ILE A 131 19.12 -6.72 2.77
N LEU A 132 19.50 -7.86 2.18
CA LEU A 132 19.80 -9.11 2.91
C LEU A 132 21.01 -9.00 3.84
N GLU A 133 21.97 -8.13 3.53
CA GLU A 133 23.07 -7.81 4.46
C GLU A 133 22.59 -7.14 5.78
N GLN A 134 21.40 -6.56 5.79
CA GLN A 134 20.87 -5.80 6.92
C GLN A 134 19.66 -6.47 7.60
N LEU A 135 19.03 -7.41 6.93
CA LEU A 135 17.89 -8.17 7.43
C LEU A 135 18.30 -9.61 7.77
N ASP A 136 17.45 -10.29 8.52
CA ASP A 136 17.59 -11.72 8.78
C ASP A 136 17.37 -12.52 7.48
N GLU A 137 18.14 -13.59 7.28
CA GLU A 137 18.08 -14.45 6.10
C GLU A 137 16.70 -15.10 5.90
N SER A 138 15.91 -15.24 6.96
CA SER A 138 14.53 -15.74 6.90
C SER A 138 13.60 -14.90 6.02
N PHE A 139 13.95 -13.64 5.75
CA PHE A 139 13.19 -12.77 4.85
C PHE A 139 13.50 -12.96 3.35
N SER A 140 14.51 -13.76 2.99
CA SER A 140 14.97 -13.89 1.60
C SER A 140 13.85 -14.31 0.63
N THR A 141 13.08 -15.33 0.99
CA THR A 141 11.95 -15.81 0.16
C THR A 141 10.86 -14.75 0.01
N LYS A 142 10.54 -14.03 1.09
CA LYS A 142 9.53 -12.96 1.07
C LYS A 142 10.00 -11.77 0.23
N LEU A 143 11.29 -11.46 0.24
CA LEU A 143 11.87 -10.38 -0.53
C LEU A 143 11.79 -10.62 -2.04
N THR A 144 11.81 -11.88 -2.50
CA THR A 144 11.58 -12.21 -3.92
C THR A 144 10.16 -11.85 -4.40
N ASN A 145 9.21 -11.79 -3.47
CA ASN A 145 7.82 -11.40 -3.71
C ASN A 145 7.53 -9.93 -3.36
N PHE A 146 8.58 -9.16 -3.05
CA PHE A 146 8.47 -7.73 -2.78
C PHE A 146 8.40 -6.91 -4.07
N SER A 147 7.58 -5.88 -4.08
CA SER A 147 7.55 -4.87 -5.13
C SER A 147 7.27 -3.47 -4.58
N LEU A 148 7.79 -2.48 -5.29
CA LEU A 148 7.51 -1.07 -5.04
C LEU A 148 6.47 -0.58 -6.05
N VAL A 149 5.42 0.07 -5.57
CA VAL A 149 4.40 0.71 -6.40
C VAL A 149 4.53 2.22 -6.27
N LYS A 150 4.64 2.93 -7.39
CA LYS A 150 4.62 4.39 -7.41
C LYS A 150 3.28 4.88 -7.95
N THR A 151 2.52 5.62 -7.12
CA THR A 151 1.24 6.20 -7.56
C THR A 151 1.47 7.38 -8.51
N SER A 152 0.51 7.60 -9.42
CA SER A 152 0.49 8.75 -10.32
C SER A 152 0.01 10.04 -9.64
N PHE A 153 -0.55 9.96 -8.44
CA PHE A 153 -0.93 11.11 -7.61
C PHE A 153 -0.07 11.21 -6.36
N LYS A 154 0.06 12.43 -5.85
CA LYS A 154 0.83 12.72 -4.64
C LYS A 154 -0.04 12.63 -3.39
N ASN A 155 0.59 12.84 -2.23
CA ASN A 155 -0.10 13.01 -0.95
C ASN A 155 -0.76 14.41 -0.89
N ASP A 156 -1.70 14.65 -1.82
CA ASP A 156 -2.56 15.82 -1.92
C ASP A 156 -4.00 15.34 -2.14
N TYR A 157 -4.91 15.84 -1.32
CA TYR A 157 -6.30 15.37 -1.31
C TYR A 157 -7.03 15.61 -2.64
N LEU A 158 -6.89 16.82 -3.21
CA LEU A 158 -7.59 17.19 -4.44
C LEU A 158 -6.99 16.48 -5.66
N GLU A 159 -5.66 16.39 -5.74
CA GLU A 159 -4.95 15.69 -6.82
C GLU A 159 -5.35 14.20 -6.83
N ALA A 160 -5.29 13.54 -5.68
CA ALA A 160 -5.65 12.13 -5.55
C ALA A 160 -7.12 11.89 -5.93
N ARG A 161 -8.03 12.73 -5.44
CA ARG A 161 -9.45 12.60 -5.71
C ARG A 161 -9.78 12.81 -7.21
N THR A 162 -9.13 13.78 -7.85
CA THR A 162 -9.26 14.00 -9.29
C THR A 162 -8.77 12.78 -10.08
N TYR A 163 -7.65 12.19 -9.67
CA TYR A 163 -7.13 10.97 -10.27
C TYR A 163 -8.12 9.80 -10.14
N LEU A 164 -8.67 9.58 -8.95
CA LEU A 164 -9.64 8.51 -8.68
C LEU A 164 -10.93 8.65 -9.51
N LYS A 165 -11.41 9.88 -9.75
CA LYS A 165 -12.54 10.13 -10.65
C LYS A 165 -12.21 9.69 -12.08
N GLY A 166 -11.03 10.03 -12.58
CA GLY A 166 -10.55 9.55 -13.88
C GLY A 166 -10.47 8.02 -13.93
N GLU A 167 -10.02 7.40 -12.83
CA GLU A 167 -9.92 5.95 -12.77
C GLU A 167 -11.28 5.24 -12.78
N LEU A 168 -12.32 5.78 -12.13
CA LEU A 168 -13.70 5.28 -12.27
C LEU A 168 -14.14 5.23 -13.74
N ILE A 169 -13.85 6.28 -14.49
CA ILE A 169 -14.18 6.36 -15.92
C ILE A 169 -13.36 5.33 -16.72
N ASN A 170 -12.04 5.24 -16.47
CA ASN A 170 -11.14 4.32 -17.16
C ASN A 170 -11.55 2.86 -16.95
N GLN A 171 -12.07 2.52 -15.77
CA GLN A 171 -12.56 1.19 -15.46
C GLN A 171 -14.00 0.93 -15.98
N GLY A 172 -14.61 1.89 -16.67
CA GLY A 172 -15.96 1.74 -17.21
C GLY A 172 -17.05 1.74 -16.15
N ILE A 173 -16.76 2.22 -14.94
CA ILE A 173 -17.77 2.35 -13.89
C ILE A 173 -18.64 3.55 -14.23
N SER A 174 -19.94 3.27 -14.55
CA SER A 174 -20.90 4.33 -14.84
C SER A 174 -21.23 5.10 -13.57
N VAL A 175 -20.86 6.36 -13.54
CA VAL A 175 -21.04 7.19 -12.35
C VAL A 175 -22.19 8.18 -12.49
N ASP A 176 -22.63 8.50 -13.70
CA ASP A 176 -23.74 9.42 -14.02
C ASP A 176 -23.69 10.74 -13.20
N GLY A 177 -22.49 11.32 -13.06
CA GLY A 177 -22.25 12.51 -12.25
C GLY A 177 -22.22 12.28 -10.75
N ARG A 178 -22.20 11.01 -10.28
CA ARG A 178 -22.14 10.64 -8.84
C ARG A 178 -20.76 10.20 -8.39
N ASP A 179 -19.72 10.53 -9.13
CA ASP A 179 -18.32 10.17 -8.83
C ASP A 179 -17.90 10.62 -7.41
N ASP A 180 -18.29 11.82 -6.98
CA ASP A 180 -18.01 12.27 -5.62
C ASP A 180 -18.72 11.43 -4.56
N LEU A 181 -19.96 11.04 -4.77
CA LEU A 181 -20.71 10.19 -3.83
C LEU A 181 -20.10 8.79 -3.71
N ILE A 182 -19.63 8.23 -4.81
CA ILE A 182 -18.95 6.92 -4.79
C ILE A 182 -17.65 7.00 -4.01
N LEU A 183 -16.84 8.04 -4.23
CA LEU A 183 -15.58 8.23 -3.51
C LEU A 183 -15.81 8.56 -2.03
N ASP A 184 -16.84 9.34 -1.69
CA ASP A 184 -17.21 9.63 -0.30
C ASP A 184 -17.67 8.37 0.42
N GLU A 185 -18.43 7.50 -0.23
CA GLU A 185 -18.86 6.24 0.36
C GLU A 185 -17.69 5.26 0.56
N LEU A 186 -16.77 5.17 -0.39
CA LEU A 186 -15.53 4.39 -0.22
C LEU A 186 -14.70 4.91 0.97
N ASP A 187 -14.49 6.21 1.06
CA ASP A 187 -13.74 6.82 2.17
C ASP A 187 -14.44 6.59 3.53
N ARG A 188 -15.78 6.68 3.55
CA ARG A 188 -16.59 6.38 4.74
C ARG A 188 -16.44 4.92 5.17
N LEU A 189 -16.52 3.98 4.23
CA LEU A 189 -16.36 2.54 4.51
C LEU A 189 -14.96 2.23 5.03
N ILE A 190 -13.93 2.76 4.37
CA ILE A 190 -12.52 2.56 4.77
C ILE A 190 -12.33 3.04 6.22
N LYS A 191 -12.77 4.27 6.53
CA LYS A 191 -12.68 4.84 7.88
C LYS A 191 -13.43 4.00 8.90
N GLN A 192 -14.67 3.63 8.62
CA GLN A 192 -15.47 2.78 9.50
C GLN A 192 -14.78 1.45 9.80
N LYS A 193 -14.21 0.81 8.75
CA LYS A 193 -13.55 -0.48 8.91
C LYS A 193 -12.21 -0.37 9.64
N SER A 194 -11.47 0.73 9.48
CA SER A 194 -10.20 0.97 10.18
C SER A 194 -10.38 1.17 11.69
N GLU A 195 -11.55 1.62 12.14
CA GLU A 195 -11.84 1.84 13.57
C GLU A 195 -12.05 0.56 14.39
N TYR A 196 -12.34 -0.57 13.75
CA TYR A 196 -12.51 -1.82 14.48
C TYR A 196 -11.19 -2.29 15.09
N ILE A 197 -11.24 -2.74 16.35
CA ILE A 197 -10.11 -3.33 17.07
C ILE A 197 -10.15 -4.85 16.87
N ILE A 198 -9.02 -5.45 16.50
CA ILE A 198 -8.87 -6.90 16.38
C ILE A 198 -8.39 -7.44 17.72
N GLU A 199 -9.26 -8.15 18.43
CA GLU A 199 -8.91 -8.86 19.67
C GLU A 199 -8.59 -10.34 19.39
N ASN A 200 -9.22 -10.91 18.38
CA ASN A 200 -9.04 -12.29 17.96
C ASN A 200 -8.90 -12.39 16.42
N LYS A 201 -8.39 -13.53 15.91
CA LYS A 201 -8.26 -13.75 14.46
C LYS A 201 -9.57 -13.66 13.70
N ASP A 202 -10.69 -14.04 14.30
CA ASP A 202 -12.02 -14.00 13.68
C ASP A 202 -12.51 -12.55 13.48
N ASP A 203 -12.04 -11.60 14.28
CA ASP A 203 -12.42 -10.19 14.20
C ASP A 203 -11.86 -9.52 12.93
N LYS A 204 -10.87 -10.13 12.28
CA LYS A 204 -10.32 -9.63 11.02
C LYS A 204 -11.40 -9.42 9.96
N LYS A 205 -12.45 -10.23 9.96
CA LYS A 205 -13.61 -10.11 9.06
C LYS A 205 -14.34 -8.76 9.20
N LEU A 206 -14.28 -8.12 10.38
CA LEU A 206 -14.88 -6.81 10.62
C LEU A 206 -14.21 -5.70 9.81
N LYS A 207 -12.95 -5.89 9.43
CA LYS A 207 -12.14 -4.94 8.67
C LYS A 207 -12.27 -5.07 7.16
N ARG A 208 -13.12 -5.96 6.67
CA ARG A 208 -13.33 -6.22 5.25
C ARG A 208 -14.22 -5.16 4.59
N ILE A 209 -13.80 -4.68 3.43
CA ILE A 209 -14.55 -3.89 2.46
C ILE A 209 -14.59 -4.60 1.12
#